data_3ebe17fca36968d28dd140bbe1418e51
#
_entry.id   3ebe17fca36968d28dd140bbe1418e51
#
_cell.length_a   1.000
_cell.length_b   1.000
_cell.length_c   1.000
_cell.angle_alpha   90.00
_cell.angle_beta   90.00
_cell.angle_gamma   90.00
#
_symmetry.space_group_name_H-M   'P 1'
#
loop_
_entity.id
_entity.type
_entity.pdbx_description
1 polymer ?
#
loop_
_entity_poly.entity_id
_entity_poly.type
_entity_poly.pdbx_seq_one_letter_code
_entity_poly.pdbx_strand_id
1 'polypeptide(L)'
;YAVASTEDQTAIISGWSACLNYFDSSLPFQLSFVNRRSRNANRYKVNIPAQEDDFNSIRGEYVEMLKDQIAKSNNGIERYKYITFGLPAEGVAEARPRLGRVEADVMGNLKRLGVQSRPLDGRDRLAVLHGQMHPGGREPFRFAWKDIPKTGMGTKDYIAPDSFDFRQSRTFRVGQMWGAASYLQIMASELSDKLLAEILELDAELTVTMHIQTVDQLKAIKTIKGKISDIGRMKAEEQKKAVRAGYDMEILPPDLITFSKDAAELLSDLQSRNERLFLLTFTVVNLAPTRQRLENDVFTVSGIAQKYNCALRRLDWQQEQGF
;
A
#
# COMPACT_ATOMS: atom_id res chain seq x y z
N TYR A 1 18.19 1.38 -1.66
CA TYR A 1 18.07 0.37 -2.73
C TYR A 1 18.70 0.85 -4.04
N ALA A 2 18.25 1.97 -4.61
CA ALA A 2 18.72 2.46 -5.93
C ALA A 2 20.24 2.77 -6.01
N VAL A 3 20.90 3.06 -4.89
CA VAL A 3 22.34 3.31 -4.79
C VAL A 3 23.14 2.11 -4.26
N ALA A 4 22.48 1.00 -3.97
CA ALA A 4 23.11 -0.22 -3.51
C ALA A 4 23.78 -0.98 -4.68
N SER A 5 24.81 -1.79 -4.37
CA SER A 5 25.43 -2.67 -5.36
C SER A 5 24.42 -3.70 -5.89
N THR A 6 24.66 -4.29 -7.05
CA THR A 6 23.77 -5.31 -7.63
C THR A 6 23.63 -6.53 -6.71
N GLU A 7 24.70 -6.91 -5.98
CA GLU A 7 24.66 -7.98 -4.99
C GLU A 7 23.75 -7.63 -3.83
N ASP A 8 23.88 -6.42 -3.28
CA ASP A 8 23.01 -5.92 -2.20
C ASP A 8 21.54 -5.82 -2.64
N GLN A 9 21.30 -5.35 -3.86
CA GLN A 9 19.94 -5.30 -4.43
C GLN A 9 19.32 -6.70 -4.49
N THR A 10 20.06 -7.67 -4.98
CA THR A 10 19.63 -9.07 -5.05
C THR A 10 19.36 -9.64 -3.65
N ALA A 11 20.25 -9.38 -2.69
CA ALA A 11 20.07 -9.80 -1.31
C ALA A 11 18.80 -9.19 -0.66
N ILE A 12 18.53 -7.90 -0.92
CA ILE A 12 17.32 -7.23 -0.43
C ILE A 12 16.06 -7.85 -1.04
N ILE A 13 16.04 -8.09 -2.37
CA ILE A 13 14.90 -8.73 -3.04
C ILE A 13 14.66 -10.14 -2.49
N SER A 14 15.72 -10.93 -2.36
CA SER A 14 15.66 -12.28 -1.81
C SER A 14 15.15 -12.29 -0.37
N GLY A 15 15.61 -11.34 0.45
CA GLY A 15 15.13 -11.17 1.82
C GLY A 15 13.65 -10.75 1.90
N TRP A 16 13.19 -9.88 1.00
CA TRP A 16 11.77 -9.52 0.88
C TRP A 16 10.92 -10.70 0.45
N SER A 17 11.35 -11.47 -0.57
CA SER A 17 10.67 -12.69 -0.99
C SER A 17 10.52 -13.68 0.16
N ALA A 18 11.58 -13.90 0.92
CA ALA A 18 11.54 -14.75 2.12
C ALA A 18 10.57 -14.22 3.19
N CYS A 19 10.54 -12.90 3.40
CA CYS A 19 9.61 -12.25 4.33
C CYS A 19 8.16 -12.41 3.89
N LEU A 20 7.85 -12.23 2.60
CA LEU A 20 6.50 -12.41 2.07
C LEU A 20 6.08 -13.88 2.08
N ASN A 21 6.98 -14.80 1.76
CA ASN A 21 6.73 -16.24 1.80
C ASN A 21 6.50 -16.80 3.23
N TYR A 22 6.79 -16.02 4.27
CA TYR A 22 6.42 -16.35 5.66
C TYR A 22 4.88 -16.40 5.83
N PHE A 23 4.13 -15.52 5.13
CA PHE A 23 2.68 -15.44 5.26
C PHE A 23 2.01 -16.57 4.48
N ASP A 24 1.40 -17.51 5.18
CA ASP A 24 0.62 -18.60 4.60
C ASP A 24 -0.86 -18.20 4.36
N SER A 25 -1.66 -19.13 3.84
CA SER A 25 -3.08 -18.87 3.54
C SER A 25 -3.96 -18.60 4.77
N SER A 26 -3.47 -18.87 5.98
CA SER A 26 -4.15 -18.56 7.24
C SER A 26 -3.86 -17.16 7.78
N LEU A 27 -2.87 -16.47 7.20
CA LEU A 27 -2.39 -15.18 7.64
C LEU A 27 -2.54 -14.12 6.53
N PRO A 28 -3.76 -13.62 6.25
CA PRO A 28 -3.93 -12.49 5.36
C PRO A 28 -3.22 -11.26 5.95
N PHE A 29 -2.58 -10.48 5.09
CA PHE A 29 -1.88 -9.28 5.51
C PHE A 29 -2.13 -8.11 4.56
N GLN A 30 -1.83 -6.93 5.04
CA GLN A 30 -2.05 -5.69 4.35
C GLN A 30 -0.83 -4.80 4.50
N LEU A 31 -0.38 -4.24 3.39
CA LEU A 31 0.62 -3.18 3.36
C LEU A 31 -0.09 -1.86 3.10
N SER A 32 0.08 -0.90 3.99
CA SER A 32 -0.53 0.42 3.86
C SER A 32 0.56 1.49 3.84
N PHE A 33 0.49 2.36 2.85
CA PHE A 33 1.35 3.52 2.67
C PHE A 33 0.47 4.76 2.75
N VAL A 34 0.74 5.61 3.73
CA VAL A 34 -0.09 6.77 4.02
C VAL A 34 0.72 8.04 3.85
N ASN A 35 0.33 8.85 2.90
CA ASN A 35 0.82 10.22 2.74
C ASN A 35 -0.18 11.16 3.40
N ARG A 36 0.27 11.91 4.38
CA ARG A 36 -0.59 12.78 5.18
C ARG A 36 0.04 14.15 5.35
N ARG A 37 -0.73 15.22 5.20
CA ARG A 37 -0.24 16.56 5.50
C ARG A 37 0.06 16.71 6.98
N SER A 38 1.30 17.08 7.29
CA SER A 38 1.68 17.40 8.66
C SER A 38 1.18 18.78 9.02
N ARG A 39 0.58 18.92 10.19
CA ARG A 39 0.28 20.22 10.78
C ARG A 39 1.49 20.89 11.38
N ASN A 40 2.49 20.11 11.68
CA ASN A 40 3.66 20.55 12.41
C ASN A 40 4.85 20.77 11.46
N ALA A 41 4.74 21.75 10.55
CA ALA A 41 5.94 22.37 9.98
C ALA A 41 6.90 22.84 11.12
N ASN A 42 6.38 23.09 12.32
CA ASN A 42 7.13 23.43 13.53
C ASN A 42 7.63 22.21 14.34
N ARG A 43 7.43 20.97 13.90
CA ARG A 43 7.88 19.78 14.67
C ARG A 43 9.39 19.61 14.63
N TYR A 44 10.02 20.08 13.59
CA TYR A 44 11.47 20.24 13.55
C TYR A 44 11.79 21.55 14.27
N LYS A 45 11.98 21.49 15.58
CA LYS A 45 12.58 22.59 16.35
C LYS A 45 14.03 22.75 15.91
N VAL A 46 14.23 23.30 14.70
CA VAL A 46 15.53 23.83 14.34
C VAL A 46 15.70 25.07 15.21
N ASN A 47 16.41 24.90 16.29
CA ASN A 47 16.77 25.99 17.19
C ASN A 47 18.27 25.93 17.36
N ILE A 48 18.96 26.95 16.85
CA ILE A 48 20.37 27.19 17.15
C ILE A 48 20.35 28.13 18.32
N PRO A 49 20.86 27.72 19.51
CA PRO A 49 20.84 28.57 20.68
C PRO A 49 21.67 29.83 20.44
N ALA A 50 21.19 30.96 20.96
CA ALA A 50 21.94 32.20 20.96
C ALA A 50 23.26 32.03 21.75
N GLN A 51 24.33 32.63 21.28
CA GLN A 51 25.64 32.65 21.92
C GLN A 51 26.03 34.12 22.29
N GLU A 52 27.00 34.27 23.16
CA GLU A 52 27.50 35.57 23.56
C GLU A 52 28.49 36.12 22.50
N ASP A 53 27.99 36.26 21.25
CA ASP A 53 28.74 36.84 20.12
C ASP A 53 27.81 37.67 19.22
N ASP A 54 28.38 38.43 18.26
CA ASP A 54 27.62 39.28 17.36
C ASP A 54 26.90 38.58 16.20
N PHE A 55 26.92 37.22 16.17
CA PHE A 55 26.37 36.42 15.04
C PHE A 55 24.96 35.90 15.28
N ASN A 56 24.25 36.38 16.30
CA ASN A 56 22.91 35.88 16.60
C ASN A 56 21.86 36.20 15.51
N SER A 57 22.03 37.31 14.80
CA SER A 57 21.19 37.67 13.63
C SER A 57 21.36 36.63 12.49
N ILE A 58 22.61 36.28 12.20
CA ILE A 58 22.95 35.28 11.17
C ILE A 58 22.42 33.91 11.55
N ARG A 59 22.49 33.49 12.84
CA ARG A 59 21.88 32.28 13.33
C ARG A 59 20.37 32.27 13.15
N GLY A 60 19.71 33.39 13.37
CA GLY A 60 18.27 33.57 13.15
C GLY A 60 17.90 33.38 11.68
N GLU A 61 18.61 34.07 10.77
CA GLU A 61 18.39 33.91 9.32
C GLU A 61 18.66 32.48 8.85
N TYR A 62 19.71 31.84 9.35
CA TYR A 62 20.01 30.46 9.01
C TYR A 62 18.92 29.46 9.51
N VAL A 63 18.38 29.69 10.72
CA VAL A 63 17.25 28.93 11.25
C VAL A 63 16.01 29.08 10.37
N GLU A 64 15.69 30.31 9.94
CA GLU A 64 14.53 30.54 9.03
C GLU A 64 14.77 29.90 7.65
N MET A 65 15.98 30.03 7.09
CA MET A 65 16.33 29.33 5.84
C MET A 65 16.19 27.80 5.97
N LEU A 66 16.63 27.18 7.07
CA LEU A 66 16.48 25.76 7.31
C LEU A 66 15.01 25.36 7.47
N LYS A 67 14.20 26.17 8.17
CA LYS A 67 12.74 25.93 8.27
C LYS A 67 12.08 25.97 6.90
N ASP A 68 12.43 26.95 6.07
CA ASP A 68 11.94 27.08 4.71
C ASP A 68 12.37 25.91 3.82
N GLN A 69 13.62 25.46 3.93
CA GLN A 69 14.09 24.28 3.21
C GLN A 69 13.36 23.00 3.64
N ILE A 70 13.15 22.79 4.94
CA ILE A 70 12.40 21.66 5.48
C ILE A 70 10.95 21.72 5.01
N ALA A 71 10.32 22.88 5.00
CA ALA A 71 8.98 23.07 4.49
C ALA A 71 8.87 22.78 2.99
N LYS A 72 9.89 23.11 2.21
CA LYS A 72 9.95 22.87 0.76
C LYS A 72 10.34 21.42 0.41
N SER A 73 11.22 20.79 1.18
CA SER A 73 11.80 19.48 0.84
C SER A 73 10.79 18.30 0.95
N ASN A 74 9.78 18.43 1.82
CA ASN A 74 8.76 17.38 2.04
C ASN A 74 7.35 17.86 1.71
N ASN A 75 7.14 19.03 1.13
CA ASN A 75 5.84 19.67 0.86
C ASN A 75 4.84 19.54 2.03
N GLY A 76 5.34 19.38 3.27
CA GLY A 76 4.53 19.12 4.45
C GLY A 76 3.85 17.75 4.47
N ILE A 77 4.30 16.79 3.67
CA ILE A 77 3.77 15.41 3.66
C ILE A 77 4.62 14.52 4.56
N GLU A 78 3.97 13.91 5.54
CA GLU A 78 4.51 12.81 6.34
C GLU A 78 4.12 11.48 5.69
N ARG A 79 5.09 10.56 5.58
CA ARG A 79 4.91 9.24 4.96
C ARG A 79 5.01 8.16 6.00
N TYR A 80 3.92 7.40 6.15
CA TYR A 80 3.84 6.27 7.07
C TYR A 80 3.69 4.97 6.30
N LYS A 81 4.29 3.91 6.81
CA LYS A 81 4.20 2.56 6.25
C LYS A 81 3.76 1.61 7.34
N TYR A 82 2.71 0.84 7.09
CA TYR A 82 2.16 -0.11 8.05
C TYR A 82 2.08 -1.50 7.43
N ILE A 83 2.38 -2.51 8.23
CA ILE A 83 2.05 -3.90 7.96
C ILE A 83 0.98 -4.29 8.97
N THR A 84 -0.17 -4.72 8.46
CA THR A 84 -1.27 -5.22 9.28
C THR A 84 -1.51 -6.67 8.90
N PHE A 85 -1.58 -7.56 9.86
CA PHE A 85 -1.91 -8.95 9.64
C PHE A 85 -2.96 -9.40 10.65
N GLY A 86 -3.69 -10.44 10.31
CA GLY A 86 -4.73 -11.01 11.14
C GLY A 86 -4.75 -12.51 11.07
N LEU A 87 -5.34 -13.13 12.06
CA LEU A 87 -5.62 -14.57 12.07
C LEU A 87 -7.01 -14.83 12.65
N PRO A 88 -7.70 -15.87 12.18
CA PRO A 88 -8.95 -16.29 12.79
C PRO A 88 -8.67 -16.93 14.16
N ALA A 89 -9.48 -16.58 15.16
CA ALA A 89 -9.41 -17.14 16.49
C ALA A 89 -10.80 -17.04 17.17
N GLU A 90 -11.12 -17.98 18.04
CA GLU A 90 -12.38 -17.97 18.78
C GLU A 90 -12.42 -16.92 19.89
N GLY A 91 -11.23 -16.48 20.36
CA GLY A 91 -11.14 -15.46 21.40
C GLY A 91 -9.74 -14.88 21.59
N VAL A 92 -9.66 -13.84 22.42
CA VAL A 92 -8.42 -13.11 22.71
C VAL A 92 -7.36 -14.01 23.36
N ALA A 93 -7.76 -14.96 24.21
CA ALA A 93 -6.86 -15.87 24.89
C ALA A 93 -6.08 -16.77 23.92
N GLU A 94 -6.75 -17.21 22.83
CA GLU A 94 -6.12 -17.97 21.74
C GLU A 94 -5.33 -17.07 20.79
N ALA A 95 -5.91 -15.92 20.42
CA ALA A 95 -5.32 -15.01 19.44
C ALA A 95 -3.99 -14.42 19.92
N ARG A 96 -3.90 -14.03 21.20
CA ARG A 96 -2.76 -13.28 21.74
C ARG A 96 -1.41 -13.99 21.59
N PRO A 97 -1.23 -15.26 22.00
CA PRO A 97 0.06 -15.93 21.83
C PRO A 97 0.41 -16.19 20.38
N ARG A 98 -0.59 -16.47 19.52
CA ARG A 98 -0.37 -16.68 18.08
C ARG A 98 0.06 -15.38 17.39
N LEU A 99 -0.64 -14.27 17.65
CA LEU A 99 -0.26 -12.95 17.12
C LEU A 99 1.11 -12.50 17.61
N GLY A 100 1.45 -12.72 18.90
CA GLY A 100 2.75 -12.37 19.43
C GLY A 100 3.89 -13.15 18.76
N ARG A 101 3.67 -14.40 18.37
CA ARG A 101 4.65 -15.17 17.59
C ARG A 101 4.82 -14.58 16.18
N VAL A 102 3.73 -14.33 15.47
CA VAL A 102 3.77 -13.73 14.13
C VAL A 102 4.45 -12.35 14.17
N GLU A 103 4.15 -11.54 15.19
CA GLU A 103 4.79 -10.24 15.42
C GLU A 103 6.32 -10.39 15.54
N ALA A 104 6.78 -11.30 16.40
CA ALA A 104 8.21 -11.54 16.61
C ALA A 104 8.91 -12.00 15.32
N ASP A 105 8.30 -12.90 14.56
CA ASP A 105 8.84 -13.42 13.31
C ASP A 105 8.89 -12.32 12.23
N VAL A 106 7.82 -11.53 12.06
CA VAL A 106 7.79 -10.41 11.10
C VAL A 106 8.81 -9.35 11.46
N MET A 107 8.91 -8.96 12.73
CA MET A 107 9.93 -8.01 13.18
C MET A 107 11.35 -8.54 12.96
N GLY A 108 11.59 -9.83 13.21
CA GLY A 108 12.86 -10.49 12.94
C GLY A 108 13.24 -10.47 11.45
N ASN A 109 12.28 -10.71 10.56
CA ASN A 109 12.46 -10.65 9.12
C ASN A 109 12.80 -9.21 8.67
N LEU A 110 12.03 -8.21 9.11
CA LEU A 110 12.29 -6.81 8.81
C LEU A 110 13.64 -6.32 9.31
N LYS A 111 14.04 -6.74 10.52
CA LYS A 111 15.36 -6.41 11.09
C LYS A 111 16.50 -6.97 10.25
N ARG A 112 16.35 -8.19 9.71
CA ARG A 112 17.34 -8.77 8.78
C ARG A 112 17.49 -7.98 7.48
N LEU A 113 16.41 -7.34 7.04
CA LEU A 113 16.41 -6.42 5.89
C LEU A 113 16.94 -5.02 6.23
N GLY A 114 17.38 -4.77 7.46
CA GLY A 114 17.81 -3.44 7.92
C GLY A 114 16.67 -2.46 8.16
N VAL A 115 15.40 -2.93 8.16
CA VAL A 115 14.23 -2.09 8.38
C VAL A 115 13.93 -1.99 9.87
N GLN A 116 13.87 -0.76 10.38
CA GLN A 116 13.40 -0.50 11.74
C GLN A 116 11.87 -0.54 11.78
N SER A 117 11.32 -1.37 12.61
CA SER A 117 9.88 -1.50 12.81
C SER A 117 9.52 -1.56 14.30
N ARG A 118 8.33 -1.16 14.65
CA ARG A 118 7.78 -1.31 15.99
C ARG A 118 6.30 -1.71 15.94
N PRO A 119 5.83 -2.54 16.86
CA PRO A 119 4.41 -2.80 16.97
C PRO A 119 3.67 -1.53 17.42
N LEU A 120 2.44 -1.37 16.95
CA LEU A 120 1.54 -0.33 17.43
C LEU A 120 0.75 -0.85 18.62
N ASP A 121 0.76 -0.10 19.71
CA ASP A 121 -0.16 -0.36 20.82
C ASP A 121 -1.59 0.10 20.49
N GLY A 122 -2.54 -0.15 21.41
CA GLY A 122 -3.93 0.22 21.19
C GLY A 122 -4.13 1.73 21.02
N ARG A 123 -3.37 2.57 21.71
CA ARG A 123 -3.42 4.03 21.56
C ARG A 123 -2.83 4.46 20.22
N ASP A 124 -1.71 3.90 19.83
CA ASP A 124 -1.07 4.14 18.53
C ASP A 124 -2.03 3.78 17.40
N ARG A 125 -2.71 2.61 17.50
CA ARG A 125 -3.70 2.18 16.51
C ARG A 125 -4.88 3.13 16.41
N LEU A 126 -5.41 3.60 17.56
CA LEU A 126 -6.47 4.60 17.57
C LEU A 126 -6.01 5.92 16.96
N ALA A 127 -4.76 6.34 17.18
CA ALA A 127 -4.19 7.54 16.57
C ALA A 127 -4.10 7.42 15.03
N VAL A 128 -3.73 6.25 14.51
CA VAL A 128 -3.73 5.96 13.06
C VAL A 128 -5.14 6.08 12.50
N LEU A 129 -6.12 5.42 13.13
CA LEU A 129 -7.52 5.45 12.70
C LEU A 129 -8.11 6.86 12.78
N HIS A 130 -7.90 7.57 13.90
CA HIS A 130 -8.30 8.98 14.02
C HIS A 130 -7.74 9.81 12.88
N GLY A 131 -6.48 9.59 12.54
CA GLY A 131 -5.86 10.33 11.47
C GLY A 131 -6.42 10.07 10.09
N GLN A 132 -6.95 8.89 9.84
CA GLN A 132 -7.67 8.54 8.62
C GLN A 132 -9.06 9.18 8.59
N MET A 133 -9.74 9.18 9.73
CA MET A 133 -11.09 9.72 9.89
C MET A 133 -11.12 11.25 9.99
N HIS A 134 -9.99 11.90 10.33
CA HIS A 134 -9.83 13.36 10.40
C HIS A 134 -8.73 13.84 9.45
N PRO A 135 -8.93 13.65 8.12
CA PRO A 135 -7.94 14.07 7.14
C PRO A 135 -7.72 15.59 7.16
N GLY A 136 -6.58 16.04 6.61
CA GLY A 136 -6.15 17.43 6.69
C GLY A 136 -5.59 17.81 8.06
N GLY A 137 -5.55 16.87 8.99
CA GLY A 137 -4.87 16.98 10.29
C GLY A 137 -5.39 18.11 11.19
N ARG A 138 -6.62 18.60 11.04
CA ARG A 138 -7.15 19.77 11.77
C ARG A 138 -7.40 19.49 13.24
N GLU A 139 -7.72 18.24 13.59
CA GLU A 139 -8.00 17.83 14.95
C GLU A 139 -6.86 17.00 15.53
N PRO A 140 -6.31 17.41 16.67
CA PRO A 140 -5.31 16.63 17.36
C PRO A 140 -5.95 15.42 18.06
N PHE A 141 -5.37 14.25 17.91
CA PHE A 141 -5.80 13.06 18.64
C PHE A 141 -5.52 13.23 20.14
N ARG A 142 -6.59 13.29 20.94
CA ARG A 142 -6.54 13.42 22.40
C ARG A 142 -7.24 12.23 23.04
N PHE A 143 -6.48 11.23 23.42
CA PHE A 143 -7.00 10.00 24.01
C PHE A 143 -6.11 9.51 25.15
N ALA A 144 -6.72 9.12 26.25
CA ALA A 144 -6.08 8.36 27.31
C ALA A 144 -7.05 7.31 27.86
N TRP A 145 -6.57 6.10 28.10
CA TRP A 145 -7.38 4.99 28.62
C TRP A 145 -8.14 5.31 29.91
N LYS A 146 -7.54 6.14 30.78
CA LYS A 146 -8.16 6.62 32.03
C LYS A 146 -9.40 7.50 31.84
N ASP A 147 -9.64 8.00 30.64
CA ASP A 147 -10.75 8.91 30.36
C ASP A 147 -12.03 8.14 29.98
N ILE A 148 -11.91 6.91 29.47
CA ILE A 148 -13.07 6.05 29.11
C ILE A 148 -14.05 5.91 30.26
N PRO A 149 -13.65 5.42 31.46
CA PRO A 149 -14.63 5.25 32.56
C PRO A 149 -15.16 6.57 33.11
N LYS A 150 -14.49 7.69 32.88
CA LYS A 150 -14.90 9.01 33.37
C LYS A 150 -15.91 9.70 32.45
N THR A 151 -15.74 9.51 31.13
CA THR A 151 -16.55 10.21 30.12
C THR A 151 -17.72 9.36 29.63
N GLY A 152 -17.70 8.04 29.87
CA GLY A 152 -18.65 7.10 29.27
C GLY A 152 -18.49 6.92 27.75
N MET A 153 -17.48 7.57 27.14
CA MET A 153 -17.20 7.47 25.71
C MET A 153 -16.44 6.17 25.40
N GLY A 154 -16.82 5.50 24.33
CA GLY A 154 -16.06 4.35 23.80
C GLY A 154 -14.90 4.77 22.92
N THR A 155 -14.01 3.84 22.59
CA THR A 155 -12.87 4.12 21.68
C THR A 155 -13.32 4.64 20.32
N LYS A 156 -14.50 4.25 19.84
CA LYS A 156 -15.06 4.71 18.56
C LYS A 156 -15.37 6.21 18.55
N ASP A 157 -15.80 6.76 19.70
CA ASP A 157 -16.16 8.18 19.81
C ASP A 157 -14.93 9.09 19.65
N TYR A 158 -13.73 8.57 20.00
CA TYR A 158 -12.47 9.31 19.83
C TYR A 158 -11.91 9.27 18.40
N ILE A 159 -12.43 8.42 17.53
CA ILE A 159 -11.97 8.29 16.15
C ILE A 159 -13.03 8.68 15.14
N ALA A 160 -14.30 8.76 15.54
CA ALA A 160 -15.40 9.11 14.65
C ALA A 160 -15.19 10.51 14.05
N PRO A 161 -15.36 10.69 12.76
CA PRO A 161 -15.29 12.01 12.13
C PRO A 161 -16.59 12.77 12.35
N ASP A 162 -16.57 14.08 12.15
CA ASP A 162 -17.77 14.93 12.27
C ASP A 162 -18.90 14.53 11.32
N SER A 163 -18.54 14.08 10.13
CA SER A 163 -19.52 13.67 9.12
C SER A 163 -18.93 12.79 8.03
N PHE A 164 -19.79 11.93 7.49
CA PHE A 164 -19.56 11.19 6.23
C PHE A 164 -20.63 11.53 5.21
N ASP A 165 -20.24 11.58 3.94
CA ASP A 165 -21.17 11.68 2.83
C ASP A 165 -20.72 10.81 1.66
N PHE A 166 -21.39 9.68 1.43
CA PHE A 166 -21.15 8.73 0.34
C PHE A 166 -22.26 8.73 -0.73
N ARG A 167 -23.09 9.78 -0.79
CA ARG A 167 -24.20 9.84 -1.76
C ARG A 167 -23.77 9.99 -3.22
N GLN A 168 -22.54 10.42 -3.46
CA GLN A 168 -22.03 10.57 -4.82
C GLN A 168 -21.42 9.26 -5.31
N SER A 169 -21.62 8.93 -6.59
CA SER A 169 -21.14 7.66 -7.18
C SER A 169 -19.62 7.53 -7.21
N ARG A 170 -18.90 8.63 -7.38
CA ARG A 170 -17.45 8.63 -7.68
C ARG A 170 -16.59 9.36 -6.67
N THR A 171 -17.20 9.98 -5.69
CA THR A 171 -16.52 10.76 -4.65
C THR A 171 -17.28 10.64 -3.34
N PHE A 172 -16.59 10.90 -2.25
CA PHE A 172 -17.18 10.96 -0.92
C PHE A 172 -16.65 12.18 -0.16
N ARG A 173 -17.20 12.44 1.01
CA ARG A 173 -16.68 13.44 1.94
C ARG A 173 -16.51 12.84 3.32
N VAL A 174 -15.40 13.23 3.96
CA VAL A 174 -15.12 12.98 5.38
C VAL A 174 -14.82 14.33 6.02
N GLY A 175 -15.70 14.78 6.90
CA GLY A 175 -15.66 16.15 7.42
C GLY A 175 -15.64 17.18 6.28
N GLN A 176 -14.59 17.99 6.24
CA GLN A 176 -14.42 19.02 5.21
C GLN A 176 -13.67 18.56 3.96
N MET A 177 -13.15 17.34 3.96
CA MET A 177 -12.31 16.84 2.86
C MET A 177 -13.13 16.06 1.84
N TRP A 178 -12.78 16.23 0.58
CA TRP A 178 -13.26 15.42 -0.53
C TRP A 178 -12.36 14.19 -0.68
N GLY A 179 -12.96 13.04 -0.99
CA GLY A 179 -12.24 11.81 -1.20
C GLY A 179 -12.71 11.04 -2.44
N ALA A 180 -11.81 10.22 -2.97
CA ALA A 180 -12.09 9.26 -4.02
C ALA A 180 -11.33 7.97 -3.78
N ALA A 181 -12.04 6.86 -3.72
CA ALA A 181 -11.49 5.52 -3.66
C ALA A 181 -11.42 4.93 -5.07
N SER A 182 -10.29 4.32 -5.38
CA SER A 182 -9.98 3.72 -6.66
C SER A 182 -9.21 2.41 -6.44
N TYR A 183 -9.20 1.54 -7.44
CA TYR A 183 -8.32 0.37 -7.46
C TYR A 183 -7.41 0.40 -8.69
N LEU A 184 -6.25 -0.23 -8.57
CA LEU A 184 -5.30 -0.35 -9.66
C LEU A 184 -5.54 -1.68 -10.40
N GLN A 185 -5.89 -1.59 -11.67
CA GLN A 185 -5.94 -2.71 -12.58
C GLN A 185 -4.57 -2.87 -13.23
N ILE A 186 -3.88 -3.95 -12.94
CA ILE A 186 -2.56 -4.26 -13.47
C ILE A 186 -2.75 -5.03 -14.80
N MET A 187 -2.23 -4.48 -15.88
CA MET A 187 -2.25 -5.09 -17.21
C MET A 187 -0.83 -5.48 -17.67
N ALA A 188 0.18 -4.96 -16.99
CA ALA A 188 1.58 -5.31 -17.24
C ALA A 188 1.85 -6.76 -16.83
N SER A 189 2.69 -7.46 -17.59
CA SER A 189 3.21 -8.79 -17.22
C SER A 189 4.15 -8.71 -16.01
N GLU A 190 4.90 -7.61 -15.91
CA GLU A 190 5.79 -7.31 -14.80
C GLU A 190 5.50 -5.90 -14.26
N LEU A 191 5.48 -5.74 -12.96
CA LEU A 191 5.23 -4.46 -12.32
C LEU A 191 6.53 -3.88 -11.78
N SER A 192 6.86 -2.66 -12.22
CA SER A 192 8.02 -1.94 -11.71
C SER A 192 7.77 -1.38 -10.31
N ASP A 193 8.76 -1.48 -9.43
CA ASP A 193 8.79 -0.85 -8.10
C ASP A 193 8.66 0.68 -8.15
N LYS A 194 9.04 1.29 -9.28
CA LYS A 194 8.93 2.74 -9.52
C LYS A 194 7.49 3.24 -9.51
N LEU A 195 6.52 2.40 -9.88
CA LEU A 195 5.09 2.78 -9.85
C LEU A 195 4.68 3.26 -8.45
N LEU A 196 4.94 2.44 -7.43
CA LEU A 196 4.58 2.78 -6.05
C LEU A 196 5.38 3.99 -5.56
N ALA A 197 6.67 4.05 -5.88
CA ALA A 197 7.54 5.16 -5.49
C ALA A 197 7.02 6.49 -6.08
N GLU A 198 6.72 6.57 -7.37
CA GLU A 198 6.20 7.78 -8.03
C GLU A 198 4.83 8.21 -7.45
N ILE A 199 3.94 7.26 -7.14
CA ILE A 199 2.66 7.59 -6.50
C ILE A 199 2.89 8.18 -5.10
N LEU A 200 3.80 7.61 -4.31
CA LEU A 200 4.06 8.05 -2.95
C LEU A 200 4.88 9.36 -2.87
N GLU A 201 5.56 9.75 -3.94
CA GLU A 201 6.28 11.02 -4.03
C GLU A 201 5.36 12.23 -4.31
N LEU A 202 4.11 12.00 -4.71
CA LEU A 202 3.16 13.08 -4.98
C LEU A 202 2.92 13.97 -3.77
N ASP A 203 2.77 15.27 -4.04
CA ASP A 203 2.30 16.26 -3.05
C ASP A 203 0.78 16.18 -2.88
N ALA A 204 0.31 15.03 -2.42
CA ALA A 204 -1.11 14.74 -2.22
C ALA A 204 -1.32 13.92 -0.94
N GLU A 205 -2.44 14.15 -0.26
CA GLU A 205 -2.90 13.25 0.77
C GLU A 205 -3.50 12.02 0.10
N LEU A 206 -2.86 10.88 0.28
CA LEU A 206 -3.33 9.62 -0.27
C LEU A 206 -2.95 8.44 0.61
N THR A 207 -3.75 7.41 0.53
CA THR A 207 -3.47 6.12 1.14
C THR A 207 -3.44 5.06 0.04
N VAL A 208 -2.32 4.38 -0.09
CA VAL A 208 -2.20 3.18 -0.93
C VAL A 208 -2.27 1.97 -0.04
N THR A 209 -3.17 1.06 -0.36
CA THR A 209 -3.33 -0.17 0.41
C THR A 209 -3.26 -1.39 -0.52
N MET A 210 -2.38 -2.30 -0.18
CA MET A 210 -2.24 -3.61 -0.80
C MET A 210 -2.82 -4.65 0.15
N HIS A 211 -3.98 -5.20 -0.19
CA HIS A 211 -4.54 -6.35 0.49
C HIS A 211 -3.98 -7.61 -0.16
N ILE A 212 -3.30 -8.42 0.62
CA ILE A 212 -2.55 -9.58 0.14
C ILE A 212 -3.07 -10.82 0.83
N GLN A 213 -3.51 -11.78 0.04
CA GLN A 213 -3.95 -13.08 0.50
C GLN A 213 -3.13 -14.17 -0.17
N THR A 214 -2.47 -14.98 0.62
CA THR A 214 -1.72 -16.14 0.12
C THR A 214 -2.71 -17.24 -0.28
N VAL A 215 -2.54 -17.79 -1.46
CA VAL A 215 -3.31 -18.93 -1.93
C VAL A 215 -2.69 -20.21 -1.35
N ASP A 216 -3.53 -21.12 -0.88
CA ASP A 216 -3.06 -22.45 -0.48
C ASP A 216 -2.25 -23.12 -1.60
N GLN A 217 -1.12 -23.76 -1.27
CA GLN A 217 -0.17 -24.27 -2.24
C GLN A 217 -0.78 -25.31 -3.18
N LEU A 218 -1.58 -26.24 -2.67
CA LEU A 218 -2.23 -27.26 -3.50
C LEU A 218 -3.27 -26.64 -4.41
N LYS A 219 -4.03 -25.68 -3.90
CA LYS A 219 -5.01 -24.92 -4.67
C LYS A 219 -4.34 -24.07 -5.75
N ALA A 220 -3.22 -23.41 -5.45
CA ALA A 220 -2.43 -22.65 -6.41
C ALA A 220 -1.98 -23.53 -7.57
N ILE A 221 -1.30 -24.65 -7.28
CA ILE A 221 -0.83 -25.60 -8.28
C ILE A 221 -1.99 -26.11 -9.14
N LYS A 222 -3.11 -26.50 -8.52
CA LYS A 222 -4.30 -26.97 -9.24
C LYS A 222 -4.87 -25.90 -10.17
N THR A 223 -4.93 -24.65 -9.70
CA THR A 223 -5.44 -23.52 -10.49
C THR A 223 -4.56 -23.28 -11.70
N ILE A 224 -3.23 -23.22 -11.53
CA ILE A 224 -2.29 -22.99 -12.64
C ILE A 224 -2.32 -24.15 -13.65
N LYS A 225 -2.35 -25.40 -13.19
CA LYS A 225 -2.53 -26.57 -14.08
C LYS A 225 -3.83 -26.49 -14.89
N GLY A 226 -4.93 -26.04 -14.28
CA GLY A 226 -6.18 -25.77 -14.97
C GLY A 226 -6.02 -24.73 -16.07
N LYS A 227 -5.35 -23.60 -15.76
CA LYS A 227 -5.08 -22.53 -16.74
C LYS A 227 -4.18 -22.99 -17.89
N ILE A 228 -3.15 -23.78 -17.62
CA ILE A 228 -2.31 -24.39 -18.67
C ILE A 228 -3.15 -25.29 -19.59
N SER A 229 -4.06 -26.09 -19.03
CA SER A 229 -4.98 -26.91 -19.84
C SER A 229 -5.94 -26.07 -20.69
N ASP A 230 -6.45 -24.94 -20.15
CA ASP A 230 -7.31 -24.03 -20.90
C ASP A 230 -6.54 -23.37 -22.06
N ILE A 231 -5.31 -22.90 -21.81
CA ILE A 231 -4.41 -22.33 -22.84
C ILE A 231 -4.11 -23.40 -23.91
N GLY A 232 -3.88 -24.64 -23.52
CA GLY A 232 -3.68 -25.75 -24.44
C GLY A 232 -4.89 -26.00 -25.37
N ARG A 233 -6.12 -25.91 -24.82
CA ARG A 233 -7.35 -25.98 -25.62
C ARG A 233 -7.46 -24.81 -26.60
N MET A 234 -7.20 -23.58 -26.13
CA MET A 234 -7.22 -22.39 -26.99
C MET A 234 -6.21 -22.49 -28.12
N LYS A 235 -4.97 -22.98 -27.85
CA LYS A 235 -3.97 -23.25 -28.89
C LYS A 235 -4.47 -24.22 -29.94
N ALA A 236 -5.06 -25.35 -29.50
CA ALA A 236 -5.61 -26.36 -30.42
C ALA A 236 -6.77 -25.82 -31.28
N GLU A 237 -7.61 -24.94 -30.74
CA GLU A 237 -8.68 -24.27 -31.48
C GLU A 237 -8.13 -23.28 -32.51
N GLU A 238 -7.14 -22.47 -32.17
CA GLU A 238 -6.50 -21.55 -33.12
C GLU A 238 -5.73 -22.29 -34.22
N GLN A 239 -5.04 -23.39 -33.89
CA GLN A 239 -4.42 -24.27 -34.91
C GLN A 239 -5.45 -24.85 -35.88
N LYS A 240 -6.60 -25.32 -35.37
CA LYS A 240 -7.71 -25.84 -36.25
C LYS A 240 -8.27 -24.73 -37.15
N LYS A 241 -8.37 -23.48 -36.64
CA LYS A 241 -8.79 -22.32 -37.46
C LYS A 241 -7.77 -21.99 -38.54
N ALA A 242 -6.47 -21.98 -38.18
CA ALA A 242 -5.39 -21.73 -39.14
C ALA A 242 -5.40 -22.74 -40.29
N VAL A 243 -5.49 -24.04 -39.98
CA VAL A 243 -5.59 -25.12 -40.99
C VAL A 243 -6.79 -24.94 -41.91
N ARG A 244 -7.97 -24.62 -41.35
CA ARG A 244 -9.19 -24.39 -42.15
C ARG A 244 -9.06 -23.14 -43.06
N ALA A 245 -8.27 -22.17 -42.65
CA ALA A 245 -8.01 -20.97 -43.43
C ALA A 245 -6.82 -21.09 -44.42
N GLY A 246 -6.16 -22.28 -44.47
CA GLY A 246 -5.02 -22.54 -45.34
C GLY A 246 -3.69 -21.96 -44.86
N TYR A 247 -3.60 -21.59 -43.57
CA TYR A 247 -2.37 -21.09 -42.94
C TYR A 247 -1.61 -22.23 -42.23
N ASP A 248 -0.32 -21.96 -41.96
CA ASP A 248 0.52 -22.91 -41.22
C ASP A 248 0.05 -23.07 -39.77
N MET A 249 0.08 -24.32 -39.27
CA MET A 249 -0.30 -24.68 -37.90
C MET A 249 0.62 -24.05 -36.83
N GLU A 250 1.83 -23.62 -37.21
CA GLU A 250 2.78 -23.01 -36.28
C GLU A 250 2.47 -21.53 -35.97
N ILE A 251 1.58 -20.90 -36.75
CA ILE A 251 1.20 -19.51 -36.57
C ILE A 251 0.16 -19.43 -35.44
N LEU A 252 0.65 -19.21 -34.22
CA LEU A 252 -0.19 -18.95 -33.03
C LEU A 252 -0.18 -17.47 -32.68
N PRO A 253 -1.27 -16.92 -32.12
CA PRO A 253 -1.24 -15.57 -31.55
C PRO A 253 -0.10 -15.43 -30.53
N PRO A 254 0.73 -14.37 -30.60
CA PRO A 254 1.86 -14.16 -29.70
C PRO A 254 1.48 -14.22 -28.22
N ASP A 255 0.31 -13.70 -27.86
CA ASP A 255 -0.20 -13.71 -26.51
C ASP A 255 -0.36 -15.14 -25.93
N LEU A 256 -0.86 -16.09 -26.74
CA LEU A 256 -1.01 -17.49 -26.31
C LEU A 256 0.34 -18.17 -26.08
N ILE A 257 1.36 -17.79 -26.83
CA ILE A 257 2.72 -18.32 -26.65
C ILE A 257 3.27 -17.79 -25.32
N THR A 258 3.17 -16.48 -25.09
CA THR A 258 3.64 -15.82 -23.86
C THR A 258 2.93 -16.37 -22.64
N PHE A 259 1.59 -16.38 -22.63
CA PHE A 259 0.81 -16.91 -21.50
C PHE A 259 1.11 -18.38 -21.18
N SER A 260 1.40 -19.19 -22.23
CA SER A 260 1.78 -20.59 -22.02
C SER A 260 3.12 -20.74 -21.33
N LYS A 261 4.09 -19.90 -21.71
CA LYS A 261 5.43 -19.87 -21.12
C LYS A 261 5.35 -19.40 -19.66
N ASP A 262 4.71 -18.26 -19.43
CA ASP A 262 4.57 -17.66 -18.11
C ASP A 262 3.85 -18.61 -17.12
N ALA A 263 2.79 -19.28 -17.58
CA ALA A 263 2.07 -20.25 -16.77
C ALA A 263 2.93 -21.49 -16.43
N ALA A 264 3.78 -21.95 -17.35
CA ALA A 264 4.68 -23.08 -17.10
C ALA A 264 5.81 -22.68 -16.13
N GLU A 265 6.39 -21.49 -16.27
CA GLU A 265 7.40 -20.95 -15.36
C GLU A 265 6.81 -20.79 -13.95
N LEU A 266 5.63 -20.17 -13.82
CA LEU A 266 4.93 -20.02 -12.55
C LEU A 266 4.65 -21.38 -11.89
N LEU A 267 4.26 -22.41 -12.66
CA LEU A 267 4.05 -23.76 -12.13
C LEU A 267 5.36 -24.35 -11.59
N SER A 268 6.46 -24.15 -12.33
CA SER A 268 7.79 -24.61 -11.92
C SER A 268 8.23 -23.94 -10.61
N ASP A 269 8.03 -22.64 -10.48
CA ASP A 269 8.39 -21.88 -9.29
C ASP A 269 7.59 -22.32 -8.06
N LEU A 270 6.28 -22.54 -8.24
CA LEU A 270 5.41 -23.08 -7.17
C LEU A 270 5.80 -24.48 -6.73
N GLN A 271 6.32 -25.34 -7.64
CA GLN A 271 6.63 -26.75 -7.33
C GLN A 271 8.08 -26.95 -6.85
N SER A 272 9.03 -26.18 -7.39
CA SER A 272 10.47 -26.43 -7.15
C SER A 272 11.12 -25.44 -6.21
N ARG A 273 10.62 -24.20 -6.14
CA ARG A 273 11.25 -23.12 -5.35
C ARG A 273 10.50 -22.79 -4.07
N ASN A 274 9.43 -23.52 -3.75
CA ASN A 274 8.58 -23.25 -2.59
C ASN A 274 8.07 -21.79 -2.54
N GLU A 275 7.88 -21.19 -3.71
CA GLU A 275 7.28 -19.86 -3.83
C GLU A 275 5.77 -19.94 -3.62
N ARG A 276 5.19 -18.80 -3.24
CA ARG A 276 3.76 -18.71 -2.94
C ARG A 276 3.04 -17.85 -3.97
N LEU A 277 1.82 -18.23 -4.27
CA LEU A 277 0.92 -17.41 -5.08
C LEU A 277 0.11 -16.50 -4.17
N PHE A 278 0.11 -15.21 -4.51
CA PHE A 278 -0.62 -14.19 -3.78
C PHE A 278 -1.74 -13.62 -4.66
N LEU A 279 -2.90 -13.40 -4.06
CA LEU A 279 -3.94 -12.55 -4.61
C LEU A 279 -3.74 -11.13 -4.06
N LEU A 280 -3.63 -10.17 -4.94
CA LEU A 280 -3.39 -8.78 -4.60
C LEU A 280 -4.57 -7.91 -5.02
N THR A 281 -5.11 -7.14 -4.07
CA THR A 281 -5.99 -6.01 -4.34
C THR A 281 -5.26 -4.73 -3.98
N PHE A 282 -5.04 -3.88 -4.96
CA PHE A 282 -4.31 -2.62 -4.80
C PHE A 282 -5.32 -1.47 -4.86
N THR A 283 -5.54 -0.80 -3.74
CA THR A 283 -6.46 0.33 -3.63
C THR A 283 -5.71 1.63 -3.40
N VAL A 284 -6.26 2.73 -3.90
CA VAL A 284 -5.76 4.09 -3.72
C VAL A 284 -6.92 4.97 -3.29
N VAL A 285 -6.79 5.59 -2.13
CA VAL A 285 -7.72 6.60 -1.63
C VAL A 285 -7.03 7.95 -1.68
N ASN A 286 -7.54 8.87 -2.48
CA ASN A 286 -7.08 10.25 -2.54
C ASN A 286 -7.99 11.14 -1.70
N LEU A 287 -7.40 12.11 -0.99
CA LEU A 287 -8.10 13.08 -0.17
C LEU A 287 -7.62 14.50 -0.53
N ALA A 288 -8.54 15.45 -0.61
CA ALA A 288 -8.20 16.84 -0.95
C ALA A 288 -9.19 17.86 -0.33
N PRO A 289 -8.76 19.09 -0.05
CA PRO A 289 -9.63 20.11 0.53
C PRO A 289 -10.73 20.60 -0.44
N THR A 290 -10.52 20.46 -1.74
CA THR A 290 -11.48 20.86 -2.77
C THR A 290 -11.68 19.74 -3.79
N ARG A 291 -12.87 19.70 -4.40
CA ARG A 291 -13.17 18.72 -5.45
C ARG A 291 -12.23 18.87 -6.65
N GLN A 292 -11.89 20.11 -7.04
CA GLN A 292 -10.98 20.35 -8.17
C GLN A 292 -9.58 19.77 -7.89
N ARG A 293 -9.06 19.97 -6.68
CA ARG A 293 -7.76 19.41 -6.28
C ARG A 293 -7.82 17.89 -6.29
N LEU A 294 -8.90 17.30 -5.77
CA LEU A 294 -9.10 15.84 -5.78
C LEU A 294 -9.05 15.27 -7.20
N GLU A 295 -9.78 15.89 -8.14
CA GLU A 295 -9.79 15.43 -9.54
C GLU A 295 -8.39 15.51 -10.17
N ASN A 296 -7.65 16.59 -9.89
CA ASN A 296 -6.27 16.74 -10.37
C ASN A 296 -5.35 15.65 -9.78
N ASP A 297 -5.45 15.40 -8.47
CA ASP A 297 -4.62 14.39 -7.80
C ASP A 297 -4.92 12.98 -8.33
N VAL A 298 -6.20 12.62 -8.51
CA VAL A 298 -6.60 11.34 -9.12
C VAL A 298 -6.14 11.23 -10.57
N PHE A 299 -6.23 12.31 -11.35
CA PHE A 299 -5.74 12.34 -12.72
C PHE A 299 -4.22 12.11 -12.79
N THR A 300 -3.46 12.72 -11.88
CA THR A 300 -2.00 12.53 -11.79
C THR A 300 -1.66 11.08 -11.45
N VAL A 301 -2.32 10.47 -10.46
CA VAL A 301 -2.13 9.05 -10.13
C VAL A 301 -2.49 8.15 -11.32
N SER A 302 -3.56 8.48 -12.05
CA SER A 302 -3.96 7.74 -13.25
C SER A 302 -2.90 7.84 -14.36
N GLY A 303 -2.29 9.01 -14.55
CA GLY A 303 -1.19 9.20 -15.49
C GLY A 303 0.05 8.36 -15.15
N ILE A 304 0.42 8.32 -13.86
CA ILE A 304 1.49 7.46 -13.37
C ILE A 304 1.15 5.98 -13.62
N ALA A 305 -0.07 5.56 -13.29
CA ALA A 305 -0.49 4.18 -13.53
C ALA A 305 -0.37 3.78 -15.02
N GLN A 306 -0.82 4.63 -15.93
CA GLN A 306 -0.73 4.40 -17.37
C GLN A 306 0.71 4.26 -17.87
N LYS A 307 1.64 5.03 -17.34
CA LYS A 307 3.07 4.94 -17.66
C LYS A 307 3.64 3.53 -17.42
N TYR A 308 3.07 2.79 -16.47
CA TYR A 308 3.46 1.43 -16.08
C TYR A 308 2.48 0.35 -16.55
N ASN A 309 1.75 0.60 -17.64
CA ASN A 309 0.73 -0.32 -18.16
C ASN A 309 -0.29 -0.78 -17.11
N CYS A 310 -0.72 0.15 -16.28
CA CYS A 310 -1.78 -0.06 -15.30
C CYS A 310 -2.92 0.94 -15.56
N ALA A 311 -4.12 0.64 -15.08
CA ALA A 311 -5.25 1.55 -15.14
C ALA A 311 -5.78 1.80 -13.72
N LEU A 312 -5.87 3.07 -13.33
CA LEU A 312 -6.57 3.45 -12.11
C LEU A 312 -8.07 3.53 -12.39
N ARG A 313 -8.85 2.68 -11.71
CA ARG A 313 -10.31 2.60 -11.86
C ARG A 313 -10.99 3.07 -10.59
N ARG A 314 -11.89 4.06 -10.68
CA ARG A 314 -12.70 4.47 -9.53
C ARG A 314 -13.69 3.38 -9.17
N LEU A 315 -13.97 3.27 -7.88
CA LEU A 315 -15.00 2.40 -7.32
C LEU A 315 -16.36 3.09 -7.44
N ASP A 316 -16.94 3.07 -8.65
CA ASP A 316 -18.23 3.73 -8.89
C ASP A 316 -19.33 3.06 -8.04
N TRP A 317 -20.06 3.86 -7.24
CA TRP A 317 -21.09 3.43 -6.28
C TRP A 317 -20.56 2.54 -5.11
N GLN A 318 -19.26 2.40 -4.97
CA GLN A 318 -18.59 1.59 -3.95
C GLN A 318 -17.54 2.41 -3.17
N GLN A 319 -17.75 3.71 -3.08
CA GLN A 319 -16.81 4.62 -2.42
C GLN A 319 -16.70 4.36 -0.92
N GLU A 320 -17.78 3.98 -0.26
CA GLU A 320 -17.81 3.60 1.14
C GLU A 320 -16.99 2.32 1.41
N GLN A 321 -17.15 1.31 0.55
CA GLN A 321 -16.40 0.05 0.66
C GLN A 321 -14.91 0.23 0.33
N GLY A 322 -14.59 1.22 -0.48
CA GLY A 322 -13.21 1.52 -0.86
C GLY A 322 -12.45 2.40 0.13
N PHE A 323 -13.18 3.16 0.98
CA PHE A 323 -12.62 3.98 2.04
C PHE A 323 -12.36 3.17 3.30
#